data_a5823a2aa447afb3ea147f9a8d6a6f2b
#
_entry.id   a5823a2aa447afb3ea147f9a8d6a6f2b
#
_cell.length_a   1.000
_cell.length_b   1.000
_cell.length_c   1.000
_cell.angle_alpha   90.00
_cell.angle_beta   90.00
_cell.angle_gamma   90.00
#
_symmetry.space_group_name_H-M   'P 1'
#
loop_
_entity.id
_entity.type
_entity.pdbx_description
1 polymer ?
#
loop_
_entity_poly.entity_id
_entity_poly.type
_entity_poly.pdbx_seq_one_letter_code
_entity_poly.pdbx_strand_id
1 'polypeptide(L)'
;MCTAAAFQTKNFYFGRTLDYECSYGECVTVTPRRYPFSFRHMGRLDVHYAMIGMAHVADGYPLYYDAVNEAGLGMAGLNFVGNAQYAEVREGKENVAQFELIPWILGRCATVREARARLDALNLVGTPFSEHYPAAQLHWLLSLIHI
;
A
#
# COMPACT_ATOMS: atom_id res chain seq x y z
N MET A 1 -18.30 -1.82 3.63
CA MET A 1 -17.74 -0.68 2.82
C MET A 1 -16.70 0.01 3.68
N CYS A 2 -15.49 0.22 3.18
CA CYS A 2 -14.42 0.88 3.95
C CYS A 2 -14.52 2.39 3.82
N THR A 3 -14.21 3.11 4.90
CA THR A 3 -14.13 4.58 4.94
C THR A 3 -12.74 4.98 5.41
N ALA A 4 -12.16 6.01 4.81
CA ALA A 4 -10.91 6.59 5.28
C ALA A 4 -11.04 8.10 5.40
N ALA A 5 -10.35 8.68 6.36
CA ALA A 5 -10.33 10.11 6.60
C ALA A 5 -8.95 10.59 7.04
N ALA A 6 -8.62 11.80 6.60
CA ALA A 6 -7.49 12.56 7.10
C ALA A 6 -8.01 13.93 7.54
N PHE A 7 -7.72 14.35 8.76
CA PHE A 7 -8.18 15.64 9.29
C PHE A 7 -7.20 16.21 10.31
N GLN A 8 -7.20 17.52 10.42
CA GLN A 8 -6.36 18.27 11.35
C GLN A 8 -7.20 18.97 12.42
N THR A 9 -6.72 18.83 13.66
CA THR A 9 -7.19 19.62 14.80
C THR A 9 -5.98 20.29 15.43
N LYS A 10 -5.76 20.14 16.73
CA LYS A 10 -4.46 20.41 17.38
C LYS A 10 -3.37 19.45 16.89
N ASN A 11 -3.77 18.21 16.59
CA ASN A 11 -2.93 17.15 16.00
C ASN A 11 -3.53 16.76 14.66
N PHE A 12 -2.72 16.07 13.84
CA PHE A 12 -3.17 15.48 12.58
C PHE A 12 -3.57 14.02 12.81
N TYR A 13 -4.66 13.61 12.16
CA TYR A 13 -5.19 12.25 12.23
C TYR A 13 -5.39 11.68 10.84
N PHE A 14 -4.98 10.44 10.68
CA PHE A 14 -5.25 9.62 9.51
C PHE A 14 -5.76 8.27 9.99
N GLY A 15 -6.86 7.81 9.44
CA GLY A 15 -7.43 6.54 9.85
C GLY A 15 -8.40 5.98 8.82
N ARG A 16 -8.74 4.72 8.99
CA ARG A 16 -9.71 4.02 8.15
C ARG A 16 -10.51 3.01 8.97
N THR A 17 -11.68 2.62 8.48
CA THR A 17 -12.42 1.45 8.95
C THR A 17 -12.09 0.25 8.07
N LEU A 18 -11.83 -0.90 8.68
CA LEU A 18 -11.60 -2.16 7.98
C LEU A 18 -12.89 -2.99 8.05
N ASP A 19 -13.80 -2.74 7.12
CA ASP A 19 -15.14 -3.32 7.15
C ASP A 19 -15.19 -4.59 6.27
N TYR A 20 -14.88 -5.73 6.86
CA TYR A 20 -15.03 -7.05 6.26
C TYR A 20 -16.10 -7.87 6.98
N GLU A 21 -16.71 -8.79 6.27
CA GLU A 21 -17.72 -9.71 6.83
C GLU A 21 -17.10 -10.81 7.70
N CYS A 22 -15.80 -11.09 7.50
CA CYS A 22 -15.02 -12.05 8.26
C CYS A 22 -13.57 -11.59 8.40
N SER A 23 -12.86 -12.13 9.40
CA SER A 23 -11.42 -11.92 9.54
C SER A 23 -10.65 -12.80 8.56
N TYR A 24 -9.64 -12.20 7.92
CA TYR A 24 -8.65 -12.91 7.10
C TYR A 24 -7.35 -13.20 7.88
N GLY A 25 -7.38 -13.05 9.22
CA GLY A 25 -6.19 -13.17 10.06
C GLY A 25 -5.30 -11.94 9.98
N GLU A 26 -5.93 -10.78 9.80
CA GLU A 26 -5.23 -9.49 9.80
C GLU A 26 -4.60 -9.20 11.15
N CYS A 27 -3.40 -8.64 11.12
CA CYS A 27 -2.64 -8.29 12.32
C CYS A 27 -1.84 -7.01 12.12
N VAL A 28 -1.51 -6.36 13.23
CA VAL A 28 -0.55 -5.24 13.22
C VAL A 28 0.82 -5.78 12.84
N THR A 29 1.33 -5.30 11.73
CA THR A 29 2.59 -5.78 11.13
C THR A 29 3.61 -4.66 11.07
N VAL A 30 4.81 -4.94 11.59
CA VAL A 30 5.97 -4.04 11.48
C VAL A 30 6.93 -4.59 10.45
N THR A 31 7.25 -3.79 9.44
CA THR A 31 8.28 -4.11 8.45
C THR A 31 9.51 -3.23 8.72
N PRO A 32 10.63 -3.80 9.19
CA PRO A 32 11.85 -3.05 9.49
C PRO A 32 12.55 -2.58 8.21
N ARG A 33 13.43 -1.56 8.31
CA ARG A 33 14.13 -0.89 7.19
C ARG A 33 14.87 -1.81 6.21
N ARG A 34 15.20 -3.03 6.63
CA ARG A 34 15.97 -4.01 5.83
C ARG A 34 15.20 -5.29 5.55
N TYR A 35 13.87 -5.24 5.67
CA TYR A 35 13.05 -6.34 5.21
C TYR A 35 13.13 -6.42 3.67
N PRO A 36 13.49 -7.58 3.09
CA PRO A 36 13.73 -7.67 1.65
C PRO A 36 12.40 -7.81 0.90
N PHE A 37 11.80 -6.69 0.49
CA PHE A 37 10.65 -6.76 -0.40
C PHE A 37 11.06 -7.32 -1.76
N SER A 38 10.31 -8.31 -2.26
CA SER A 38 10.43 -8.83 -3.61
C SER A 38 9.15 -8.48 -4.38
N PHE A 39 9.26 -7.54 -5.31
CA PHE A 39 8.15 -7.08 -6.15
C PHE A 39 8.03 -7.92 -7.41
N ARG A 40 6.82 -8.20 -7.85
CA ARG A 40 6.53 -9.09 -9.00
C ARG A 40 7.23 -8.66 -10.29
N HIS A 41 7.27 -7.35 -10.55
CA HIS A 41 7.81 -6.82 -11.80
C HIS A 41 9.00 -5.87 -11.61
N MET A 42 9.31 -5.48 -10.36
CA MET A 42 10.28 -4.43 -10.06
C MET A 42 11.51 -4.92 -9.28
N GLY A 43 11.64 -6.25 -9.11
CA GLY A 43 12.78 -6.84 -8.42
C GLY A 43 12.76 -6.58 -6.91
N ARG A 44 13.94 -6.52 -6.29
CA ARG A 44 14.11 -6.40 -4.84
C ARG A 44 14.30 -4.97 -4.38
N LEU A 45 13.82 -4.72 -3.17
CA LEU A 45 14.07 -3.51 -2.40
C LEU A 45 14.56 -3.92 -1.01
N ASP A 46 15.86 -3.85 -0.81
CA ASP A 46 16.53 -4.31 0.43
C ASP A 46 16.68 -3.19 1.47
N VAL A 47 16.52 -1.94 1.08
CA VAL A 47 16.62 -0.76 1.97
C VAL A 47 15.46 0.18 1.68
N HIS A 48 14.67 0.44 2.69
CA HIS A 48 13.47 1.27 2.60
C HIS A 48 13.12 1.86 3.97
N TYR A 49 12.17 2.78 4.03
CA TYR A 49 11.61 3.24 5.30
C TYR A 49 10.94 2.08 6.04
N ALA A 50 11.15 2.01 7.36
CA ALA A 50 10.35 1.12 8.19
C ALA A 50 8.88 1.55 8.14
N MET A 51 7.98 0.58 8.22
CA MET A 51 6.54 0.84 8.21
C MET A 51 5.81 -0.05 9.20
N ILE A 52 4.68 0.45 9.68
CA ILE A 52 3.75 -0.28 10.54
C ILE A 52 2.33 -0.08 9.99
N GLY A 53 1.54 -1.12 10.02
CA GLY A 53 0.16 -1.06 9.56
C GLY A 53 -0.61 -2.33 9.80
N MET A 54 -1.85 -2.36 9.36
CA MET A 54 -2.67 -3.56 9.36
C MET A 54 -2.41 -4.36 8.08
N ALA A 55 -2.05 -5.63 8.22
CA ALA A 55 -1.78 -6.52 7.09
C ALA A 55 -2.28 -7.93 7.33
N HIS A 56 -2.58 -8.63 6.25
CA HIS A 56 -2.58 -10.09 6.23
C HIS A 56 -1.20 -10.56 5.78
N VAL A 57 -0.55 -11.42 6.57
CA VAL A 57 0.77 -11.95 6.22
C VAL A 57 0.61 -13.31 5.54
N ALA A 58 0.89 -13.37 4.25
CA ALA A 58 0.86 -14.59 3.45
C ALA A 58 2.26 -14.90 2.92
N ASP A 59 2.74 -16.12 3.12
CA ASP A 59 4.07 -16.58 2.67
C ASP A 59 5.21 -15.64 3.09
N GLY A 60 5.10 -15.08 4.29
CA GLY A 60 6.07 -14.12 4.81
C GLY A 60 5.96 -12.71 4.20
N TYR A 61 5.05 -12.47 3.24
CA TYR A 61 4.83 -11.16 2.62
C TYR A 61 3.66 -10.43 3.29
N PRO A 62 3.84 -9.16 3.72
CA PRO A 62 2.77 -8.36 4.32
C PRO A 62 1.86 -7.77 3.23
N LEU A 63 0.66 -8.29 3.08
CA LEU A 63 -0.41 -7.73 2.27
C LEU A 63 -1.08 -6.61 3.07
N TYR A 64 -0.57 -5.40 2.97
CA TYR A 64 -1.04 -4.26 3.74
C TYR A 64 -2.42 -3.77 3.29
N TYR A 65 -3.33 -3.62 4.24
CA TYR A 65 -4.58 -2.87 4.07
C TYR A 65 -4.35 -1.36 4.22
N ASP A 66 -3.49 -1.00 5.16
CA ASP A 66 -3.00 0.35 5.42
C ASP A 66 -1.63 0.28 6.09
N ALA A 67 -0.87 1.34 5.98
CA ALA A 67 0.37 1.49 6.74
C ALA A 67 0.78 2.96 6.84
N VAL A 68 1.67 3.22 7.78
CA VAL A 68 2.42 4.47 7.91
C VAL A 68 3.91 4.13 7.94
N ASN A 69 4.73 4.93 7.29
CA ASN A 69 6.17 4.80 7.39
C ASN A 69 6.76 5.71 8.49
N GLU A 70 8.01 5.47 8.83
CA GLU A 70 8.74 6.22 9.87
C GLU A 70 8.94 7.70 9.55
N ALA A 71 8.75 8.13 8.30
CA ALA A 71 8.76 9.54 7.90
C ALA A 71 7.39 10.21 8.07
N GLY A 72 6.35 9.48 8.49
CA GLY A 72 5.02 10.00 8.73
C GLY A 72 4.11 10.01 7.49
N LEU A 73 4.49 9.37 6.40
CA LEU A 73 3.61 9.19 5.25
C LEU A 73 2.70 7.99 5.49
N GLY A 74 1.39 8.18 5.39
CA GLY A 74 0.36 7.16 5.55
C GLY A 74 -0.38 6.85 4.26
N MET A 75 -0.76 5.58 4.09
CA MET A 75 -1.53 5.12 2.94
C MET A 75 -2.52 4.04 3.36
N ALA A 76 -3.75 4.13 2.84
CA ALA A 76 -4.81 3.16 3.08
C ALA A 76 -5.43 2.70 1.76
N GLY A 77 -5.59 1.38 1.61
CA GLY A 77 -6.34 0.77 0.53
C GLY A 77 -7.80 0.57 0.93
N LEU A 78 -8.72 0.88 0.03
CA LEU A 78 -10.15 0.75 0.23
C LEU A 78 -10.76 -0.03 -0.94
N ASN A 79 -11.78 -0.82 -0.68
CA ASN A 79 -12.48 -1.57 -1.70
C ASN A 79 -13.17 -0.64 -2.73
N PHE A 80 -13.00 -0.96 -4.00
CA PHE A 80 -13.57 -0.22 -5.12
C PHE A 80 -14.14 -1.19 -6.17
N VAL A 81 -14.89 -2.15 -5.67
CA VAL A 81 -15.43 -3.28 -6.46
C VAL A 81 -16.27 -2.78 -7.63
N GLY A 82 -16.03 -3.34 -8.81
CA GLY A 82 -16.70 -2.98 -10.06
C GLY A 82 -16.17 -1.72 -10.74
N ASN A 83 -15.28 -0.95 -10.09
CA ASN A 83 -14.79 0.33 -10.61
C ASN A 83 -13.26 0.39 -10.75
N ALA A 84 -12.51 -0.46 -10.02
CA ALA A 84 -11.06 -0.50 -10.16
C ALA A 84 -10.66 -1.05 -11.54
N GLN A 85 -9.76 -0.34 -12.21
CA GLN A 85 -9.18 -0.77 -13.48
C GLN A 85 -7.67 -0.77 -13.37
N TYR A 86 -7.06 -1.87 -13.78
CA TYR A 86 -5.61 -2.04 -13.78
C TYR A 86 -5.11 -2.20 -15.21
N ALA A 87 -3.89 -1.74 -15.45
CA ALA A 87 -3.27 -1.87 -16.75
C ALA A 87 -2.57 -3.23 -16.91
N GLU A 88 -2.28 -3.58 -18.14
CA GLU A 88 -1.32 -4.65 -18.45
C GLU A 88 0.11 -4.17 -18.21
N VAL A 89 1.04 -5.12 -18.05
CA VAL A 89 2.48 -4.82 -17.94
C VAL A 89 2.96 -4.07 -19.18
N ARG A 90 3.70 -2.98 -18.97
CA ARG A 90 4.26 -2.14 -20.04
C ARG A 90 5.77 -2.06 -19.91
N GLU A 91 6.48 -2.30 -21.00
CA GLU A 91 7.93 -2.12 -21.07
C GLU A 91 8.31 -0.64 -20.80
N GLY A 92 9.40 -0.43 -20.06
CA GLY A 92 9.89 0.90 -19.69
C GLY A 92 9.09 1.66 -18.65
N LYS A 93 8.08 1.03 -18.01
CA LYS A 93 7.30 1.59 -16.91
C LYS A 93 7.59 0.90 -15.58
N GLU A 94 7.37 1.61 -14.47
CA GLU A 94 7.35 1.01 -13.13
C GLU A 94 6.05 0.19 -12.97
N ASN A 95 6.12 -1.11 -13.30
CA ASN A 95 4.97 -2.01 -13.20
C ASN A 95 4.85 -2.50 -11.75
N VAL A 96 3.83 -2.09 -11.04
CA VAL A 96 3.63 -2.44 -9.64
C VAL A 96 2.27 -3.13 -9.49
N ALA A 97 2.26 -4.31 -8.88
CA ALA A 97 1.00 -5.00 -8.60
C ALA A 97 0.20 -4.22 -7.54
N GLN A 98 -1.14 -4.29 -7.63
CA GLN A 98 -2.00 -3.50 -6.75
C GLN A 98 -1.76 -3.79 -5.25
N PHE A 99 -1.44 -5.04 -4.86
CA PHE A 99 -1.12 -5.39 -3.48
C PHE A 99 0.25 -4.89 -3.00
N GLU A 100 1.12 -4.50 -3.92
CA GLU A 100 2.46 -3.98 -3.67
C GLU A 100 2.50 -2.46 -3.55
N LEU A 101 1.42 -1.76 -3.89
CA LEU A 101 1.44 -0.29 -4.01
C LEU A 101 1.78 0.39 -2.68
N ILE A 102 1.22 -0.09 -1.56
CA ILE A 102 1.51 0.46 -0.22
C ILE A 102 3.01 0.34 0.10
N PRO A 103 3.63 -0.85 0.11
CA PRO A 103 5.06 -0.96 0.39
C PRO A 103 5.94 -0.30 -0.69
N TRP A 104 5.50 -0.23 -1.94
CA TRP A 104 6.23 0.45 -3.01
C TRP A 104 6.35 1.95 -2.76
N ILE A 105 5.26 2.60 -2.40
CA ILE A 105 5.21 4.05 -2.13
C ILE A 105 5.84 4.35 -0.77
N LEU A 106 5.37 3.71 0.30
CA LEU A 106 5.81 4.01 1.67
C LEU A 106 7.27 3.62 1.92
N GLY A 107 7.78 2.63 1.20
CA GLY A 107 9.19 2.24 1.29
C GLY A 107 10.16 3.27 0.70
N ARG A 108 9.70 4.16 -0.19
CA ARG A 108 10.56 5.05 -0.98
C ARG A 108 10.28 6.54 -0.77
N CYS A 109 9.11 6.89 -0.28
CA CYS A 109 8.65 8.29 -0.21
C CYS A 109 8.49 8.73 1.23
N ALA A 110 8.99 9.92 1.55
CA ALA A 110 8.79 10.57 2.85
C ALA A 110 7.60 11.55 2.82
N THR A 111 7.21 12.02 1.62
CA THR A 111 6.22 13.09 1.46
C THR A 111 5.17 12.74 0.39
N VAL A 112 4.00 13.37 0.48
CA VAL A 112 2.94 13.26 -0.55
C VAL A 112 3.45 13.75 -1.91
N ARG A 113 4.33 14.76 -1.94
CA ARG A 113 4.90 15.28 -3.18
C ARG A 113 5.80 14.24 -3.88
N GLU A 114 6.65 13.56 -3.12
CA GLU A 114 7.49 12.46 -3.64
C GLU A 114 6.63 11.29 -4.14
N ALA A 115 5.62 10.92 -3.35
CA ALA A 115 4.69 9.87 -3.73
C ALA A 115 3.94 10.22 -5.03
N ARG A 116 3.48 11.47 -5.19
CA ARG A 116 2.83 11.94 -6.42
C ARG A 116 3.74 11.83 -7.63
N ALA A 117 4.98 12.31 -7.52
CA ALA A 117 5.95 12.21 -8.61
C ALA A 117 6.22 10.76 -9.03
N ARG A 118 6.24 9.83 -8.06
CA ARG A 118 6.41 8.40 -8.33
C ARG A 118 5.17 7.78 -8.96
N LEU A 119 3.98 8.17 -8.52
CA LEU A 119 2.72 7.71 -9.11
C LEU A 119 2.55 8.13 -10.58
N ASP A 120 3.11 9.28 -10.99
CA ASP A 120 3.09 9.75 -12.38
C ASP A 120 3.89 8.82 -13.33
N ALA A 121 4.91 8.14 -12.82
CA ALA A 121 5.72 7.17 -13.58
C ALA A 121 5.21 5.73 -13.48
N LEU A 122 4.31 5.46 -12.55
CA LEU A 122 3.83 4.14 -12.20
C LEU A 122 2.85 3.60 -13.25
N ASN A 123 2.92 2.29 -13.46
CA ASN A 123 1.92 1.50 -14.17
C ASN A 123 1.35 0.47 -13.18
N LEU A 124 0.15 0.72 -12.68
CA LEU A 124 -0.49 -0.16 -11.73
C LEU A 124 -1.11 -1.36 -12.45
N VAL A 125 -0.67 -2.56 -12.09
CA VAL A 125 -1.06 -3.80 -12.77
C VAL A 125 -1.91 -4.71 -11.88
N GLY A 126 -2.83 -5.44 -12.50
CA GLY A 126 -3.76 -6.35 -11.83
C GLY A 126 -3.18 -7.75 -11.58
N THR A 127 -1.91 -7.84 -11.20
CA THR A 127 -1.26 -9.13 -10.91
C THR A 127 -1.76 -9.72 -9.59
N PRO A 128 -2.29 -10.96 -9.55
CA PRO A 128 -2.69 -11.59 -8.31
C PRO A 128 -1.48 -11.91 -7.42
N PHE A 129 -1.67 -11.95 -6.11
CA PHE A 129 -0.64 -12.43 -5.20
C PHE A 129 -0.45 -13.96 -5.36
N SER A 130 -1.54 -14.70 -5.41
CA SER A 130 -1.57 -16.15 -5.67
C SER A 130 -2.94 -16.54 -6.22
N GLU A 131 -3.15 -17.83 -6.51
CA GLU A 131 -4.47 -18.36 -6.90
C GLU A 131 -5.54 -18.14 -5.83
N HIS A 132 -5.14 -18.17 -4.52
CA HIS A 132 -6.04 -17.94 -3.40
C HIS A 132 -6.29 -16.45 -3.12
N TYR A 133 -5.38 -15.57 -3.58
CA TYR A 133 -5.46 -14.12 -3.38
C TYR A 133 -5.44 -13.43 -4.74
N PRO A 134 -6.61 -13.36 -5.43
CA PRO A 134 -6.73 -12.68 -6.72
C PRO A 134 -6.49 -11.17 -6.59
N ALA A 135 -6.39 -10.49 -7.72
CA ALA A 135 -6.22 -9.05 -7.74
C ALA A 135 -7.41 -8.35 -7.08
N ALA A 136 -7.18 -7.74 -5.92
CA ALA A 136 -8.18 -6.97 -5.21
C ALA A 136 -8.49 -5.66 -5.94
N GLN A 137 -9.77 -5.31 -6.04
CA GLN A 137 -10.22 -4.08 -6.66
C GLN A 137 -10.19 -2.95 -5.63
N LEU A 138 -9.16 -2.11 -5.72
CA LEU A 138 -8.86 -1.10 -4.70
C LEU A 138 -8.74 0.31 -5.29
N HIS A 139 -8.95 1.29 -4.43
CA HIS A 139 -8.43 2.64 -4.54
C HIS A 139 -7.69 3.02 -3.25
N TRP A 140 -6.96 4.14 -3.24
CA TRP A 140 -6.10 4.47 -2.11
C TRP A 140 -6.25 5.92 -1.68
N LEU A 141 -6.17 6.13 -0.37
CA LEU A 141 -5.97 7.43 0.24
C LEU A 141 -4.53 7.52 0.75
N LEU A 142 -3.86 8.62 0.43
CA LEU A 142 -2.49 8.89 0.84
C LEU A 142 -2.42 10.26 1.51
N SER A 143 -1.75 10.34 2.66
CA SER A 143 -1.65 11.56 3.46
C SER A 143 -0.37 11.58 4.29
N LEU A 144 0.06 12.79 4.71
CA LEU A 144 1.07 12.94 5.76
C LEU A 144 0.39 12.93 7.12
N ILE A 145 1.02 12.28 8.10
CA ILE A 145 0.59 12.28 9.50
C ILE A 145 1.28 13.41 10.27
N HIS A 146 2.38 13.92 9.74
CA HIS A 146 3.10 15.07 10.28
C HIS A 146 3.14 16.19 9.24
N ILE A 147 2.71 17.36 9.65
CA ILE A 147 2.87 18.63 8.95
C ILE A 147 3.81 19.50 9.78
#